data_16592d31cf67fb20268b7ef1d18808ab
#
_entry.id   16592d31cf67fb20268b7ef1d18808ab
#
_cell.length_a   1.000
_cell.length_b   1.000
_cell.length_c   1.000
_cell.angle_alpha   90.00
_cell.angle_beta   90.00
_cell.angle_gamma   90.00
#
_symmetry.space_group_name_H-M   'P 1'
#
loop_
_entity.id
_entity.type
_entity.pdbx_description
1 polymer ?
#
loop_
_entity_poly.entity_id
_entity_poly.type
_entity_poly.pdbx_seq_one_letter_code
_entity_poly.pdbx_strand_id
1 'polypeptide(L)'
;DAVSITSSSDAAELFGDLPLSSDRPDFWNRTFSEASGFIGKSPEEQLPVRKKLISILIGRDGRMEPLAQKYFSLESLIRIQQREIGTGFIGGKAVGMLLARNILSQEDHEFYAKRFVPHDSFYLGADVYYTYIVQNGLWNLRLLQKTKEGYYKYARELHEKILTGRFPHEIREQFRYVLEYFGQSPIIVRSSSL
;
A
#
# COMPACT_ATOMS: atom_id res chain seq x y z
N ASP A 1 2.77 -24.54 10.68
CA ASP A 1 1.78 -25.59 10.44
C ASP A 1 0.53 -24.94 9.87
N ALA A 2 0.26 -25.23 8.59
CA ALA A 2 -0.95 -24.76 7.95
C ALA A 2 -2.12 -25.68 8.38
N VAL A 3 -3.12 -25.13 9.04
CA VAL A 3 -4.36 -25.85 9.34
C VAL A 3 -5.14 -25.95 8.03
N SER A 4 -5.26 -27.19 7.52
CA SER A 4 -6.08 -27.47 6.36
C SER A 4 -7.54 -27.57 6.79
N ILE A 5 -8.37 -26.59 6.42
CA ILE A 5 -9.82 -26.65 6.62
C ILE A 5 -10.40 -27.48 5.50
N THR A 6 -10.85 -28.70 5.81
CA THR A 6 -11.27 -29.71 4.83
C THR A 6 -12.77 -29.77 4.59
N SER A 7 -13.61 -29.09 5.41
CA SER A 7 -15.05 -29.02 5.21
C SER A 7 -15.66 -27.71 5.66
N SER A 8 -16.84 -27.36 5.12
CA SER A 8 -17.59 -26.16 5.52
C SER A 8 -18.12 -26.25 6.96
N SER A 9 -18.29 -27.46 7.51
CA SER A 9 -18.72 -27.67 8.90
C SER A 9 -17.60 -27.31 9.88
N ASP A 10 -16.34 -27.65 9.56
CA ASP A 10 -15.18 -27.33 10.40
C ASP A 10 -14.94 -25.82 10.48
N ALA A 11 -15.19 -25.12 9.37
CA ALA A 11 -15.13 -23.67 9.35
C ALA A 11 -16.22 -23.01 10.19
N ALA A 12 -17.45 -23.54 10.17
CA ALA A 12 -18.56 -23.04 10.98
C ALA A 12 -18.32 -23.27 12.48
N GLU A 13 -17.74 -24.41 12.85
CA GLU A 13 -17.41 -24.72 14.26
C GLU A 13 -16.27 -23.83 14.80
N LEU A 14 -15.25 -23.54 13.95
CA LEU A 14 -14.12 -22.66 14.31
C LEU A 14 -14.50 -21.18 14.37
N PHE A 15 -15.47 -20.73 13.58
CA PHE A 15 -15.78 -19.31 13.41
C PHE A 15 -17.21 -18.92 13.80
N GLY A 16 -18.03 -19.86 14.27
CA GLY A 16 -19.46 -19.65 14.53
C GLY A 16 -19.78 -18.54 15.53
N ASP A 17 -18.90 -18.29 16.49
CA ASP A 17 -19.06 -17.24 17.52
C ASP A 17 -18.30 -15.96 17.20
N LEU A 18 -17.65 -15.88 16.04
CA LEU A 18 -16.91 -14.68 15.65
C LEU A 18 -17.86 -13.67 14.96
N PRO A 19 -17.81 -12.37 15.32
CA PRO A 19 -18.56 -11.35 14.60
C PRO A 19 -18.26 -11.43 13.08
N LEU A 20 -19.26 -11.14 12.25
CA LEU A 20 -19.10 -11.11 10.80
C LEU A 20 -17.87 -10.31 10.40
N SER A 21 -17.14 -10.74 9.37
CA SER A 21 -15.88 -10.11 8.96
C SER A 21 -16.05 -8.63 8.60
N SER A 22 -17.25 -8.22 8.15
CA SER A 22 -17.61 -6.83 7.92
C SER A 22 -17.55 -5.93 9.16
N ASP A 23 -17.72 -6.50 10.35
CA ASP A 23 -17.81 -5.75 11.60
C ASP A 23 -16.47 -5.71 12.35
N ARG A 24 -15.46 -6.39 11.83
CA ARG A 24 -14.11 -6.39 12.41
C ARG A 24 -13.15 -5.62 11.54
N PRO A 25 -12.49 -4.59 12.10
CA PRO A 25 -11.38 -3.96 11.38
C PRO A 25 -10.34 -5.01 11.03
N ASP A 26 -9.91 -5.04 9.77
CA ASP A 26 -8.81 -5.89 9.32
C ASP A 26 -7.49 -5.54 10.02
N PHE A 27 -6.46 -6.34 9.80
CA PHE A 27 -5.13 -6.11 10.39
C PHE A 27 -4.60 -4.71 10.06
N TRP A 28 -4.85 -4.22 8.84
CA TRP A 28 -4.39 -2.93 8.36
C TRP A 28 -5.03 -1.79 9.15
N ASN A 29 -6.36 -1.75 9.16
CA ASN A 29 -7.12 -0.72 9.87
C ASN A 29 -6.85 -0.72 11.38
N ARG A 30 -6.73 -1.90 12.01
CA ARG A 30 -6.36 -2.00 13.43
C ARG A 30 -4.98 -1.45 13.70
N THR A 31 -3.99 -1.80 12.87
CA THR A 31 -2.61 -1.33 13.04
C THR A 31 -2.51 0.20 12.98
N PHE A 32 -3.22 0.84 12.06
CA PHE A 32 -3.21 2.29 11.94
C PHE A 32 -4.07 3.00 12.99
N SER A 33 -5.18 2.39 13.40
CA SER A 33 -5.98 2.87 14.55
C SER A 33 -5.17 2.86 15.83
N GLU A 34 -4.47 1.75 16.13
CA GLU A 34 -3.55 1.65 17.25
C GLU A 34 -2.44 2.70 17.18
N ALA A 35 -1.83 2.85 15.99
CA ALA A 35 -0.76 3.81 15.77
C ALA A 35 -1.21 5.26 16.02
N SER A 36 -2.44 5.61 15.66
CA SER A 36 -2.99 6.95 15.88
C SER A 36 -3.07 7.31 17.36
N GLY A 37 -3.23 6.33 18.26
CA GLY A 37 -3.19 6.52 19.71
C GLY A 37 -1.81 6.92 20.26
N PHE A 38 -0.76 6.87 19.45
CA PHE A 38 0.60 7.31 19.83
C PHE A 38 0.95 8.71 19.33
N ILE A 39 0.05 9.39 18.62
CA ILE A 39 0.25 10.79 18.23
C ILE A 39 0.33 11.65 19.49
N GLY A 40 1.36 12.49 19.56
CA GLY A 40 1.62 13.35 20.72
C GLY A 40 2.34 12.69 21.90
N LYS A 41 2.63 11.38 21.82
CA LYS A 41 3.50 10.70 22.81
C LYS A 41 4.98 10.98 22.55
N SER A 42 5.84 10.58 23.50
CA SER A 42 7.27 10.79 23.39
C SER A 42 7.88 10.06 22.16
N PRO A 43 9.01 10.54 21.62
CA PRO A 43 9.71 9.87 20.51
C PRO A 43 10.06 8.41 20.79
N GLU A 44 10.39 8.10 22.03
CA GLU A 44 10.71 6.72 22.46
C GLU A 44 9.48 5.82 22.40
N GLU A 45 8.32 6.29 22.85
CA GLU A 45 7.07 5.54 22.76
C GLU A 45 6.60 5.36 21.33
N GLN A 46 6.83 6.33 20.46
CA GLN A 46 6.47 6.24 19.03
C GLN A 46 7.38 5.32 18.24
N LEU A 47 8.63 5.11 18.66
CA LEU A 47 9.65 4.41 17.87
C LEU A 47 9.22 2.99 17.42
N PRO A 48 8.72 2.10 18.30
CA PRO A 48 8.32 0.75 17.88
C PRO A 48 7.15 0.78 16.89
N VAL A 49 6.20 1.69 17.08
CA VAL A 49 5.06 1.86 16.18
C VAL A 49 5.50 2.38 14.81
N ARG A 50 6.36 3.40 14.77
CA ARG A 50 6.94 3.92 13.53
C ARG A 50 7.70 2.84 12.75
N LYS A 51 8.54 2.04 13.43
CA LYS A 51 9.24 0.91 12.81
C LYS A 51 8.27 -0.09 12.19
N LYS A 52 7.19 -0.44 12.89
CA LYS A 52 6.13 -1.32 12.36
C LYS A 52 5.49 -0.73 11.10
N LEU A 53 5.08 0.55 11.12
CA LEU A 53 4.46 1.20 9.96
C LEU A 53 5.43 1.32 8.77
N ILE A 54 6.69 1.68 9.00
CA ILE A 54 7.73 1.70 7.97
C ILE A 54 7.86 0.33 7.32
N SER A 55 7.88 -0.74 8.11
CA SER A 55 8.05 -2.11 7.59
C SER A 55 6.92 -2.61 6.72
N ILE A 56 5.70 -2.06 6.86
CA ILE A 56 4.50 -2.47 6.11
C ILE A 56 4.15 -1.52 4.96
N LEU A 57 4.51 -0.23 5.03
CA LEU A 57 4.27 0.76 3.97
C LEU A 57 5.44 0.92 3.00
N ILE A 58 6.66 0.88 3.52
CA ILE A 58 7.88 1.26 2.80
C ILE A 58 8.72 0.03 2.47
N GLY A 59 8.79 -0.92 3.40
CA GLY A 59 9.58 -2.13 3.27
C GLY A 59 10.75 -2.21 4.26
N ARG A 60 11.49 -3.32 4.19
CA ARG A 60 12.63 -3.64 5.05
C ARG A 60 13.96 -3.60 4.29
N ASP A 61 14.08 -2.76 3.29
CA ASP A 61 15.36 -2.58 2.57
C ASP A 61 16.38 -1.92 3.50
N GLY A 62 17.52 -2.57 3.69
CA GLY A 62 18.56 -2.13 4.61
C GLY A 62 19.14 -0.73 4.34
N ARG A 63 18.97 -0.19 3.13
CA ARG A 63 19.38 1.19 2.80
C ARG A 63 18.28 2.21 3.03
N MET A 64 17.04 1.84 2.77
CA MET A 64 15.90 2.75 2.88
C MET A 64 15.38 2.85 4.31
N GLU A 65 15.42 1.79 5.08
CA GLU A 65 14.87 1.75 6.42
C GLU A 65 15.48 2.80 7.38
N PRO A 66 16.82 2.97 7.49
CA PRO A 66 17.41 4.01 8.34
C PRO A 66 16.98 5.43 7.94
N LEU A 67 16.89 5.70 6.64
CA LEU A 67 16.42 7.00 6.15
C LEU A 67 14.94 7.21 6.46
N ALA A 68 14.13 6.18 6.29
CA ALA A 68 12.71 6.24 6.62
C ALA A 68 12.52 6.48 8.12
N GLN A 69 13.26 5.79 8.98
CA GLN A 69 13.22 6.01 10.43
C GLN A 69 13.66 7.43 10.84
N LYS A 70 14.60 8.03 10.12
CA LYS A 70 15.07 9.38 10.40
C LYS A 70 14.06 10.45 9.96
N TYR A 71 13.47 10.30 8.79
CA TYR A 71 12.75 11.39 8.13
C TYR A 71 11.22 11.23 8.07
N PHE A 72 10.64 10.07 8.38
CA PHE A 72 9.19 9.92 8.47
C PHE A 72 8.71 10.02 9.91
N SER A 73 7.87 11.00 10.21
CA SER A 73 7.15 11.06 11.49
C SER A 73 5.99 10.06 11.50
N LEU A 74 5.43 9.79 12.69
CA LEU A 74 4.26 8.94 12.83
C LEU A 74 3.07 9.51 12.06
N GLU A 75 2.86 10.82 12.15
CA GLU A 75 1.78 11.51 11.44
C GLU A 75 1.95 11.42 9.91
N SER A 76 3.19 11.49 9.41
CA SER A 76 3.45 11.36 7.97
C SER A 76 3.11 9.95 7.46
N LEU A 77 3.40 8.91 8.22
CA LEU A 77 3.06 7.52 7.89
C LEU A 77 1.54 7.29 7.91
N ILE A 78 0.84 7.83 8.89
CA ILE A 78 -0.62 7.75 8.97
C ILE A 78 -1.26 8.49 7.78
N ARG A 79 -0.75 9.67 7.40
CA ARG A 79 -1.24 10.38 6.21
C ARG A 79 -1.03 9.61 4.91
N ILE A 80 0.03 8.83 4.78
CA ILE A 80 0.22 7.95 3.62
C ILE A 80 -0.93 6.95 3.54
N GLN A 81 -1.23 6.26 4.64
CA GLN A 81 -2.33 5.28 4.68
C GLN A 81 -3.70 5.91 4.36
N GLN A 82 -3.97 7.11 4.83
CA GLN A 82 -5.22 7.83 4.51
C GLN A 82 -5.38 8.17 3.02
N ARG A 83 -4.30 8.13 2.27
CA ARG A 83 -4.23 8.39 0.83
C ARG A 83 -3.90 7.13 0.01
N GLU A 84 -3.99 5.96 0.63
CA GLU A 84 -3.69 4.68 -0.01
C GLU A 84 -4.97 4.01 -0.49
N ILE A 85 -4.94 3.54 -1.74
CA ILE A 85 -5.93 2.63 -2.33
C ILE A 85 -5.41 1.22 -2.11
N GLY A 86 -6.23 0.36 -1.51
CA GLY A 86 -5.78 -0.96 -1.08
C GLY A 86 -4.87 -0.88 0.14
N THR A 87 -3.90 -1.79 0.25
CA THR A 87 -3.01 -1.94 1.41
C THR A 87 -1.60 -2.35 0.97
N GLY A 88 -0.61 -2.18 1.88
CA GLY A 88 0.73 -2.72 1.69
C GLY A 88 1.77 -1.71 1.26
N PHE A 89 2.74 -2.14 0.47
CA PHE A 89 3.85 -1.27 0.05
C PHE A 89 3.40 -0.29 -1.02
N ILE A 90 3.78 0.99 -0.86
CA ILE A 90 3.48 2.06 -1.83
C ILE A 90 4.50 2.15 -2.99
N GLY A 91 5.55 1.31 -2.95
CA GLY A 91 6.58 1.22 -3.99
C GLY A 91 7.66 2.30 -3.94
N GLY A 92 8.83 1.97 -4.51
CA GLY A 92 10.07 2.74 -4.34
C GLY A 92 10.04 4.17 -4.87
N LYS A 93 9.32 4.44 -5.97
CA LYS A 93 9.23 5.82 -6.52
C LYS A 93 8.41 6.74 -5.62
N ALA A 94 7.30 6.23 -5.05
CA ALA A 94 6.49 6.98 -4.11
C ALA A 94 7.27 7.25 -2.82
N VAL A 95 7.93 6.23 -2.28
CA VAL A 95 8.81 6.35 -1.09
C VAL A 95 9.92 7.36 -1.32
N GLY A 96 10.63 7.29 -2.46
CA GLY A 96 11.72 8.21 -2.78
C GLY A 96 11.26 9.66 -2.87
N MET A 97 10.11 9.90 -3.48
CA MET A 97 9.52 11.24 -3.59
C MET A 97 9.13 11.80 -2.20
N LEU A 98 8.48 10.99 -1.37
CA LEU A 98 8.09 11.39 -0.02
C LEU A 98 9.31 11.62 0.87
N LEU A 99 10.31 10.76 0.77
CA LEU A 99 11.56 10.89 1.52
C LEU A 99 12.30 12.18 1.14
N ALA A 100 12.48 12.45 -0.15
CA ALA A 100 13.11 13.68 -0.63
C ALA A 100 12.39 14.92 -0.08
N ARG A 101 11.05 14.94 -0.14
CA ARG A 101 10.25 16.03 0.44
C ARG A 101 10.47 16.18 1.93
N ASN A 102 10.48 15.08 2.69
CA ASN A 102 10.67 15.13 4.14
C ASN A 102 12.07 15.62 4.50
N ILE A 103 13.10 15.19 3.78
CA ILE A 103 14.48 15.69 3.96
C ILE A 103 14.52 17.20 3.74
N LEU A 104 14.04 17.68 2.60
CA LEU A 104 14.04 19.09 2.26
C LEU A 104 13.27 19.93 3.30
N SER A 105 12.12 19.45 3.74
CA SER A 105 11.30 20.16 4.74
C SER A 105 11.95 20.21 6.12
N GLN A 106 12.85 19.29 6.46
CA GLN A 106 13.54 19.28 7.76
C GLN A 106 14.84 20.08 7.74
N GLU A 107 15.55 20.12 6.59
CA GLU A 107 16.82 20.84 6.46
C GLU A 107 16.63 22.37 6.47
N ASP A 108 15.64 22.90 5.75
CA ASP A 108 15.29 24.33 5.72
C ASP A 108 13.80 24.51 5.47
N HIS A 109 13.02 24.38 6.53
CA HIS A 109 11.56 24.46 6.46
C HIS A 109 11.07 25.79 5.84
N GLU A 110 11.66 26.92 6.23
CA GLU A 110 11.20 28.23 5.78
C GLU A 110 11.49 28.45 4.28
N PHE A 111 12.66 28.05 3.82
CA PHE A 111 13.06 28.14 2.42
C PHE A 111 12.15 27.29 1.53
N TYR A 112 11.90 26.03 1.94
CA TYR A 112 11.12 25.10 1.14
C TYR A 112 9.62 25.37 1.20
N ALA A 113 9.07 25.76 2.34
CA ALA A 113 7.67 26.12 2.47
C ALA A 113 7.26 27.28 1.53
N LYS A 114 8.18 28.20 1.27
CA LYS A 114 7.93 29.34 0.36
C LYS A 114 8.07 28.99 -1.14
N ARG A 115 8.75 27.93 -1.49
CA ARG A 115 9.14 27.61 -2.89
C ARG A 115 8.55 26.31 -3.43
N PHE A 116 8.16 25.40 -2.56
CA PHE A 116 7.59 24.13 -2.97
C PHE A 116 6.10 24.08 -2.68
N VAL A 117 5.32 23.92 -3.73
CA VAL A 117 3.90 23.60 -3.61
C VAL A 117 3.79 22.12 -3.25
N PRO A 118 3.13 21.75 -2.14
CA PRO A 118 2.85 20.37 -1.83
C PRO A 118 2.02 19.77 -2.97
N HIS A 119 2.54 18.72 -3.62
CA HIS A 119 1.76 17.95 -4.57
C HIS A 119 0.76 17.07 -3.82
N ASP A 120 -0.42 16.97 -4.35
CA ASP A 120 -1.45 16.10 -3.86
C ASP A 120 -1.34 14.73 -4.55
N SER A 121 -1.36 13.65 -3.79
CA SER A 121 -1.10 12.31 -4.32
C SER A 121 -1.90 11.26 -3.58
N PHE A 122 -2.31 10.23 -4.32
CA PHE A 122 -2.79 8.96 -3.80
C PHE A 122 -1.78 7.86 -4.13
N TYR A 123 -1.76 6.83 -3.33
CA TYR A 123 -0.83 5.71 -3.46
C TYR A 123 -1.61 4.42 -3.67
N LEU A 124 -1.11 3.53 -4.52
CA LEU A 124 -1.67 2.20 -4.67
C LEU A 124 -0.82 1.22 -3.87
N GLY A 125 -1.43 0.56 -2.92
CA GLY A 125 -0.81 -0.52 -2.17
C GLY A 125 -0.52 -1.74 -3.05
N ALA A 126 0.48 -2.50 -2.66
CA ALA A 126 0.92 -3.66 -3.44
C ALA A 126 -0.17 -4.73 -3.61
N ASP A 127 -1.09 -4.84 -2.66
CA ASP A 127 -2.21 -5.80 -2.72
C ASP A 127 -3.15 -5.55 -3.90
N VAL A 128 -3.32 -4.30 -4.34
CA VAL A 128 -4.14 -3.96 -5.52
C VAL A 128 -3.66 -4.71 -6.76
N TYR A 129 -2.34 -4.77 -6.97
CA TYR A 129 -1.76 -5.53 -8.06
C TYR A 129 -1.99 -7.04 -7.91
N TYR A 130 -1.69 -7.58 -6.74
CA TYR A 130 -1.83 -9.02 -6.52
C TYR A 130 -3.29 -9.47 -6.57
N THR A 131 -4.20 -8.72 -5.98
CA THR A 131 -5.63 -8.98 -6.04
C THR A 131 -6.13 -8.95 -7.49
N TYR A 132 -5.69 -7.96 -8.28
CA TYR A 132 -6.03 -7.89 -9.70
C TYR A 132 -5.56 -9.12 -10.47
N ILE A 133 -4.31 -9.53 -10.31
CA ILE A 133 -3.74 -10.69 -10.99
C ILE A 133 -4.47 -11.99 -10.61
N VAL A 134 -4.75 -12.19 -9.32
CA VAL A 134 -5.43 -13.40 -8.83
C VAL A 134 -6.88 -13.43 -9.27
N GLN A 135 -7.63 -12.34 -9.12
CA GLN A 135 -9.04 -12.27 -9.47
C GLN A 135 -9.30 -12.50 -10.97
N ASN A 136 -8.38 -12.05 -11.82
CA ASN A 136 -8.48 -12.29 -13.27
C ASN A 136 -7.87 -13.62 -13.72
N GLY A 137 -7.48 -14.51 -12.79
CA GLY A 137 -6.91 -15.83 -13.11
C GLY A 137 -5.53 -15.78 -13.79
N LEU A 138 -4.78 -14.67 -13.60
CA LEU A 138 -3.52 -14.43 -14.32
C LEU A 138 -2.29 -14.94 -13.58
N TRP A 139 -2.45 -15.48 -12.37
CA TRP A 139 -1.32 -15.85 -11.52
C TRP A 139 -0.36 -16.83 -12.19
N ASN A 140 -0.89 -17.92 -12.73
CA ASN A 140 -0.08 -18.94 -13.39
C ASN A 140 0.64 -18.38 -14.63
N LEU A 141 -0.06 -17.60 -15.45
CA LEU A 141 0.53 -16.94 -16.62
C LEU A 141 1.65 -15.98 -16.21
N ARG A 142 1.45 -15.24 -15.12
CA ARG A 142 2.47 -14.34 -14.55
C ARG A 142 3.69 -15.10 -14.05
N LEU A 143 3.53 -16.28 -13.43
CA LEU A 143 4.65 -17.12 -13.01
C LEU A 143 5.43 -17.65 -14.23
N LEU A 144 4.72 -18.14 -15.25
CA LEU A 144 5.35 -18.59 -16.50
C LEU A 144 6.13 -17.46 -17.19
N GLN A 145 5.58 -16.26 -17.23
CA GLN A 145 6.25 -15.08 -17.83
C GLN A 145 7.51 -14.67 -17.06
N LYS A 146 7.63 -14.98 -15.77
CA LYS A 146 8.85 -14.71 -14.98
C LYS A 146 10.02 -15.65 -15.29
N THR A 147 9.76 -16.79 -15.94
CA THR A 147 10.83 -17.72 -16.31
C THR A 147 11.65 -17.17 -17.47
N LYS A 148 12.92 -17.62 -17.60
CA LYS A 148 13.81 -17.16 -18.68
C LYS A 148 13.23 -17.48 -20.06
N GLU A 149 12.69 -18.69 -20.22
CA GLU A 149 12.06 -19.16 -21.46
C GLU A 149 10.70 -18.49 -21.72
N GLY A 150 9.95 -18.21 -20.66
CA GLY A 150 8.61 -17.64 -20.72
C GLY A 150 8.57 -16.12 -20.89
N TYR A 151 9.68 -15.41 -20.62
CA TYR A 151 9.70 -13.97 -20.52
C TYR A 151 9.09 -13.27 -21.75
N TYR A 152 9.56 -13.61 -22.94
CA TYR A 152 9.01 -13.09 -24.20
C TYR A 152 7.81 -13.90 -24.70
N LYS A 153 7.80 -15.22 -24.47
CA LYS A 153 6.77 -16.11 -24.97
C LYS A 153 5.36 -15.74 -24.46
N TYR A 154 5.25 -15.42 -23.17
CA TYR A 154 3.96 -15.14 -22.53
C TYR A 154 3.70 -13.64 -22.32
N ALA A 155 4.65 -12.76 -22.66
CA ALA A 155 4.54 -11.34 -22.40
C ALA A 155 3.32 -10.69 -23.09
N ARG A 156 3.10 -11.02 -24.37
CA ARG A 156 1.97 -10.48 -25.15
C ARG A 156 0.63 -10.95 -24.61
N GLU A 157 0.48 -12.24 -24.36
CA GLU A 157 -0.75 -12.80 -23.82
C GLU A 157 -1.08 -12.21 -22.44
N LEU A 158 -0.08 -12.12 -21.55
CA LEU A 158 -0.24 -11.51 -20.24
C LEU A 158 -0.64 -10.04 -20.35
N HIS A 159 -0.01 -9.29 -21.24
CA HIS A 159 -0.33 -7.88 -21.48
C HIS A 159 -1.78 -7.70 -21.94
N GLU A 160 -2.22 -8.46 -22.94
CA GLU A 160 -3.59 -8.39 -23.45
C GLU A 160 -4.62 -8.71 -22.36
N LYS A 161 -4.36 -9.75 -21.55
CA LYS A 161 -5.24 -10.13 -20.44
C LYS A 161 -5.26 -9.11 -19.30
N ILE A 162 -4.12 -8.47 -19.00
CA ILE A 162 -4.06 -7.37 -18.03
C ILE A 162 -4.90 -6.17 -18.51
N LEU A 163 -4.86 -5.84 -19.79
CA LEU A 163 -5.64 -4.71 -20.33
C LEU A 163 -7.15 -4.96 -20.33
N THR A 164 -7.59 -6.21 -20.40
CA THR A 164 -9.01 -6.58 -20.48
C THR A 164 -9.60 -7.05 -19.14
N GLY A 165 -8.78 -7.18 -18.12
CA GLY A 165 -9.20 -7.59 -16.78
C GLY A 165 -10.03 -6.53 -16.06
N ARG A 166 -10.59 -6.90 -14.91
CA ARG A 166 -11.44 -6.02 -14.09
C ARG A 166 -10.90 -5.94 -12.66
N PHE A 167 -10.92 -4.75 -12.10
CA PHE A 167 -10.67 -4.55 -10.69
C PHE A 167 -11.86 -5.01 -9.84
N PRO A 168 -11.62 -5.47 -8.60
CA PRO A 168 -12.67 -5.68 -7.60
C PRO A 168 -13.55 -4.45 -7.43
N HIS A 169 -14.79 -4.68 -6.98
CA HIS A 169 -15.75 -3.58 -6.78
C HIS A 169 -15.19 -2.51 -5.82
N GLU A 170 -14.63 -2.94 -4.70
CA GLU A 170 -14.11 -2.09 -3.63
C GLU A 170 -12.95 -1.20 -4.13
N ILE A 171 -12.07 -1.74 -4.94
CA ILE A 171 -10.96 -0.99 -5.56
C ILE A 171 -11.48 0.01 -6.58
N ARG A 172 -12.51 -0.37 -7.36
CA ARG A 172 -13.12 0.56 -8.33
C ARG A 172 -13.80 1.74 -7.64
N GLU A 173 -14.46 1.52 -6.50
CA GLU A 173 -15.07 2.60 -5.73
C GLU A 173 -14.01 3.56 -5.17
N GLN A 174 -12.89 3.05 -4.69
CA GLN A 174 -11.76 3.87 -4.25
C GLN A 174 -11.18 4.69 -5.41
N PHE A 175 -11.03 4.11 -6.61
CA PHE A 175 -10.63 4.87 -7.80
C PHE A 175 -11.65 5.94 -8.19
N ARG A 176 -12.95 5.63 -8.09
CA ARG A 176 -14.00 6.63 -8.35
C ARG A 176 -13.86 7.82 -7.41
N TYR A 177 -13.69 7.56 -6.11
CA TYR A 177 -13.45 8.61 -5.12
C TYR A 177 -12.25 9.49 -5.48
N VAL A 178 -11.13 8.89 -5.89
CA VAL A 178 -9.94 9.65 -6.30
C VAL A 178 -10.22 10.51 -7.54
N LEU A 179 -10.94 9.99 -8.52
CA LEU A 179 -11.32 10.76 -9.72
C LEU A 179 -12.26 11.91 -9.37
N GLU A 180 -13.24 11.69 -8.51
CA GLU A 180 -14.14 12.73 -8.00
C GLU A 180 -13.38 13.79 -7.20
N TYR A 181 -12.42 13.37 -6.36
CA TYR A 181 -11.57 14.28 -5.59
C TYR A 181 -10.74 15.23 -6.47
N PHE A 182 -10.13 14.72 -7.53
CA PHE A 182 -9.36 15.56 -8.47
C PHE A 182 -10.24 16.32 -9.47
N GLY A 183 -11.45 15.88 -9.72
CA GLY A 183 -12.40 16.50 -10.65
C GLY A 183 -11.81 16.66 -12.06
N GLN A 184 -11.70 17.88 -12.53
CA GLN A 184 -11.16 18.20 -13.86
C GLN A 184 -9.64 18.43 -13.87
N SER A 185 -8.97 18.31 -12.72
CA SER A 185 -7.52 18.52 -12.63
C SER A 185 -6.76 17.39 -13.35
N PRO A 186 -5.71 17.69 -14.12
CA PRO A 186 -4.88 16.68 -14.73
C PRO A 186 -4.19 15.80 -13.69
N ILE A 187 -4.20 14.49 -13.90
CA ILE A 187 -3.59 13.49 -13.00
C ILE A 187 -2.41 12.83 -13.71
N ILE A 188 -1.28 12.73 -13.03
CA ILE A 188 -0.13 11.95 -13.50
C ILE A 188 -0.11 10.62 -12.76
N VAL A 189 -0.24 9.53 -13.51
CA VAL A 189 -0.10 8.16 -12.98
C VAL A 189 1.34 7.69 -13.19
N ARG A 190 2.00 7.27 -12.12
CA ARG A 190 3.39 6.78 -12.16
C ARG A 190 3.48 5.35 -11.67
N SER A 191 4.10 4.47 -12.46
CA SER A 191 4.43 3.13 -12.00
C SER A 191 5.48 3.21 -10.89
N SER A 192 5.28 2.42 -9.81
CA SER A 192 6.24 2.29 -8.72
C SER A 192 6.52 0.80 -8.55
N SER A 193 7.78 0.39 -8.78
CA SER A 193 8.19 -1.00 -8.53
C SER A 193 8.45 -1.22 -7.05
N LEU A 194 8.14 -2.41 -6.59
CA LEU A 194 8.49 -2.92 -5.27
C LEU A 194 9.92 -3.40 -5.28
#